data_d9047a0b675d5bf88a0a52ec19ab98cd
#
_entry.id   d9047a0b675d5bf88a0a52ec19ab98cd
#
_cell.length_a   1.000
_cell.length_b   1.000
_cell.length_c   1.000
_cell.angle_alpha   90.00
_cell.angle_beta   90.00
_cell.angle_gamma   90.00
#
_symmetry.space_group_name_H-M   'P 1'
#
loop_
_entity.id
_entity.type
_entity.pdbx_description
1 polymer ?
#
loop_
_entity_poly.entity_id
_entity_poly.type
_entity_poly.pdbx_seq_one_letter_code
_entity_poly.pdbx_strand_id
1 'polypeptide(L)'
;MKNNSAIRMMFEEGNKLAAKYGRENVFDFSLGNPNVPAPEAVKNAIIEIVSEEDPIVLHGYTNSNCGYADVREAVADSLNKRFDTHFEGKNIVMTVGAAGGLNVILKALINPGDEVIAFAPYFGEYRSYTNNYDGVLVEISPNTVDFQPKLDEFEQKITPKTKAVIVNNPNNPTGVVYSEETIKKLAAIMEAKQKEFGTDIVLISD
;
A
#
# COMPACT_ATOMS: atom_id res chain seq x y z
N MET A 1 0.81 16.22 19.01
CA MET A 1 0.31 14.83 19.14
C MET A 1 -1.22 14.82 19.09
N LYS A 2 -1.85 15.22 17.99
CA LYS A 2 -3.32 15.32 17.89
C LYS A 2 -3.95 14.39 16.84
N ASN A 3 -3.20 13.49 16.22
CA ASN A 3 -3.72 12.52 15.25
C ASN A 3 -3.24 11.10 15.59
N ASN A 4 -3.76 10.52 16.67
CA ASN A 4 -3.71 9.06 16.78
C ASN A 4 -4.62 8.50 15.69
N SER A 5 -4.17 7.44 15.01
CA SER A 5 -4.98 6.71 14.06
C SER A 5 -6.34 6.35 14.71
N ALA A 6 -7.44 6.69 14.07
CA ALA A 6 -8.79 6.37 14.57
C ALA A 6 -8.96 4.85 14.76
N ILE A 7 -8.34 4.06 13.90
CA ILE A 7 -8.32 2.58 13.97
C ILE A 7 -7.68 2.14 15.28
N ARG A 8 -6.54 2.72 15.65
CA ARG A 8 -5.85 2.36 16.90
C ARG A 8 -6.66 2.73 18.14
N MET A 9 -7.31 3.90 18.14
CA MET A 9 -8.18 4.31 19.23
C MET A 9 -9.38 3.38 19.39
N MET A 10 -10.01 2.96 18.30
CA MET A 10 -11.11 1.99 18.32
C MET A 10 -10.66 0.64 18.86
N PHE A 11 -9.50 0.14 18.45
CA PHE A 11 -8.94 -1.11 18.95
C PHE A 11 -8.64 -1.05 20.46
N GLU A 12 -8.06 0.05 20.95
CA GLU A 12 -7.81 0.25 22.39
C GLU A 12 -9.12 0.30 23.19
N GLU A 13 -10.15 0.93 22.65
CA GLU A 13 -11.48 0.96 23.29
C GLU A 13 -12.15 -0.41 23.28
N GLY A 14 -12.06 -1.16 22.18
CA GLY A 14 -12.51 -2.55 22.10
C GLY A 14 -11.89 -3.44 23.19
N ASN A 15 -10.60 -3.30 23.43
CA ASN A 15 -9.90 -4.03 24.51
C ASN A 15 -10.41 -3.64 25.91
N LYS A 16 -10.72 -2.36 26.17
CA LYS A 16 -11.30 -1.92 27.44
C LYS A 16 -12.72 -2.50 27.65
N LEU A 17 -13.53 -2.50 26.58
CA LEU A 17 -14.87 -3.09 26.62
C LEU A 17 -14.79 -4.58 26.86
N ALA A 18 -13.87 -5.28 26.21
CA ALA A 18 -13.66 -6.72 26.40
C ALA A 18 -13.21 -7.05 27.84
N ALA A 19 -12.37 -6.22 28.44
CA ALA A 19 -11.98 -6.38 29.83
C ALA A 19 -13.14 -6.18 30.82
N LYS A 20 -14.09 -5.30 30.46
CA LYS A 20 -15.26 -4.98 31.31
C LYS A 20 -16.42 -5.97 31.16
N TYR A 21 -16.69 -6.43 29.96
CA TYR A 21 -17.91 -7.19 29.65
C TYR A 21 -17.64 -8.65 29.28
N GLY A 22 -16.40 -9.08 29.17
CA GLY A 22 -15.99 -10.37 28.62
C GLY A 22 -15.79 -10.30 27.11
N ARG A 23 -14.72 -10.95 26.60
CA ARG A 23 -14.38 -10.88 25.18
C ARG A 23 -15.45 -11.50 24.27
N GLU A 24 -16.16 -12.49 24.76
CA GLU A 24 -17.27 -13.17 24.06
C GLU A 24 -18.48 -12.26 23.83
N ASN A 25 -18.56 -11.14 24.55
CA ASN A 25 -19.66 -10.18 24.47
C ASN A 25 -19.27 -8.90 23.68
N VAL A 26 -18.03 -8.85 23.14
CA VAL A 26 -17.55 -7.68 22.39
C VAL A 26 -17.15 -8.10 20.98
N PHE A 27 -17.89 -7.62 20.00
CA PHE A 27 -17.64 -7.84 18.57
C PHE A 27 -16.82 -6.69 18.01
N ASP A 28 -15.48 -6.87 17.98
CA ASP A 28 -14.53 -5.85 17.54
C ASP A 28 -14.26 -6.01 16.05
N PHE A 29 -14.70 -5.02 15.26
CA PHE A 29 -14.46 -4.91 13.82
C PHE A 29 -13.49 -3.78 13.47
N SER A 30 -12.73 -3.28 14.44
CA SER A 30 -11.83 -2.12 14.24
C SER A 30 -10.57 -2.47 13.47
N LEU A 31 -10.06 -3.69 13.61
CA LEU A 31 -8.82 -4.13 12.99
C LEU A 31 -8.99 -5.52 12.36
N GLY A 32 -8.70 -5.63 11.07
CA GLY A 32 -8.64 -6.91 10.37
C GLY A 32 -7.31 -7.61 10.64
N ASN A 33 -7.35 -8.69 11.42
CA ASN A 33 -6.19 -9.57 11.58
C ASN A 33 -6.31 -10.78 10.65
N PRO A 34 -5.19 -11.24 10.04
CA PRO A 34 -5.19 -12.53 9.36
C PRO A 34 -5.60 -13.65 10.31
N ASN A 35 -6.57 -14.48 9.91
CA ASN A 35 -7.07 -15.62 10.68
C ASN A 35 -6.61 -16.96 10.12
N VAL A 36 -5.79 -16.94 9.07
CA VAL A 36 -5.16 -18.12 8.46
C VAL A 36 -3.70 -18.15 8.91
N PRO A 37 -3.22 -19.28 9.45
CA PRO A 37 -1.81 -19.39 9.85
C PRO A 37 -0.88 -19.27 8.63
N ALA A 38 0.32 -18.71 8.87
CA ALA A 38 1.35 -18.72 7.85
C ALA A 38 1.72 -20.16 7.45
N PRO A 39 2.14 -20.41 6.20
CA PRO A 39 2.65 -21.72 5.80
C PRO A 39 3.78 -22.20 6.71
N GLU A 40 3.81 -23.51 7.00
CA GLU A 40 4.85 -24.08 7.86
C GLU A 40 6.27 -23.83 7.33
N ALA A 41 6.43 -23.71 6.02
CA ALA A 41 7.70 -23.34 5.38
C ALA A 41 8.27 -22.00 5.88
N VAL A 42 7.42 -21.01 6.22
CA VAL A 42 7.85 -19.72 6.76
C VAL A 42 8.49 -19.89 8.15
N LYS A 43 7.84 -20.67 9.01
CA LYS A 43 8.36 -20.97 10.35
C LYS A 43 9.68 -21.72 10.29
N ASN A 44 9.75 -22.73 9.41
CA ASN A 44 10.95 -23.56 9.25
C ASN A 44 12.12 -22.72 8.71
N ALA A 45 11.90 -21.87 7.72
CA ALA A 45 12.92 -20.95 7.21
C ALA A 45 13.45 -19.99 8.29
N ILE A 46 12.58 -19.45 9.15
CA ILE A 46 13.02 -18.59 10.26
C ILE A 46 13.89 -19.36 11.25
N ILE A 47 13.52 -20.60 11.60
CA ILE A 47 14.29 -21.44 12.52
C ILE A 47 15.66 -21.76 11.91
N GLU A 48 15.71 -22.14 10.63
CA GLU A 48 16.94 -22.44 9.89
C GLU A 48 17.87 -21.22 9.89
N ILE A 49 17.39 -20.06 9.49
CA ILE A 49 18.19 -18.81 9.47
C ILE A 49 18.78 -18.51 10.85
N VAL A 50 17.97 -18.53 11.88
CA VAL A 50 18.43 -18.20 13.26
C VAL A 50 19.40 -19.23 13.80
N SER A 51 19.30 -20.49 13.37
CA SER A 51 20.12 -21.59 13.89
C SER A 51 21.42 -21.79 13.12
N GLU A 52 21.46 -21.46 11.84
CA GLU A 52 22.56 -21.86 10.93
C GLU A 52 23.36 -20.67 10.40
N GLU A 53 22.76 -19.46 10.37
CA GLU A 53 23.45 -18.28 9.83
C GLU A 53 24.56 -17.79 10.77
N ASP A 54 25.63 -17.23 10.20
CA ASP A 54 26.69 -16.60 10.98
C ASP A 54 26.12 -15.47 11.84
N PRO A 55 26.39 -15.45 13.18
CA PRO A 55 25.85 -14.43 14.07
C PRO A 55 26.20 -12.99 13.68
N ILE A 56 27.30 -12.76 12.96
CA ILE A 56 27.68 -11.43 12.47
C ILE A 56 26.81 -11.05 11.28
N VAL A 57 26.56 -11.99 10.38
CA VAL A 57 25.66 -11.78 9.21
C VAL A 57 24.23 -11.57 9.68
N LEU A 58 23.77 -12.36 10.66
CA LEU A 58 22.40 -12.33 11.17
C LEU A 58 21.97 -10.95 11.70
N HIS A 59 22.87 -10.19 12.31
CA HIS A 59 22.58 -8.88 12.88
C HIS A 59 23.40 -7.72 12.28
N GLY A 60 24.21 -8.02 11.27
CA GLY A 60 25.01 -7.03 10.56
C GLY A 60 24.18 -6.15 9.62
N TYR A 61 24.83 -5.13 9.08
CA TYR A 61 24.25 -4.34 7.99
C TYR A 61 24.19 -5.16 6.70
N THR A 62 23.12 -5.00 5.94
CA THR A 62 23.10 -5.48 4.56
C THR A 62 24.12 -4.72 3.72
N ASN A 63 24.64 -5.36 2.67
CA ASN A 63 25.56 -4.73 1.73
C ASN A 63 24.86 -3.78 0.73
N SER A 64 23.55 -3.58 0.87
CA SER A 64 22.73 -2.71 0.01
C SER A 64 21.56 -2.12 0.79
N ASN A 65 21.29 -0.84 0.59
CA ASN A 65 20.12 -0.16 1.14
C ASN A 65 18.79 -0.67 0.54
N CYS A 66 18.84 -1.44 -0.55
CA CYS A 66 17.67 -2.01 -1.20
C CYS A 66 17.31 -3.41 -0.68
N GLY A 67 18.09 -3.98 0.25
CA GLY A 67 17.96 -5.35 0.74
C GLY A 67 18.93 -6.32 0.06
N TYR A 68 18.96 -7.57 0.51
CA TYR A 68 19.83 -8.63 0.00
C TYR A 68 19.57 -8.89 -1.50
N ALA A 69 20.63 -9.04 -2.28
CA ALA A 69 20.56 -9.16 -3.74
C ALA A 69 19.84 -10.44 -4.17
N ASP A 70 20.17 -11.56 -3.54
CA ASP A 70 19.56 -12.88 -3.78
C ASP A 70 18.05 -12.87 -3.46
N VAL A 71 17.64 -12.23 -2.38
CA VAL A 71 16.21 -12.07 -2.03
C VAL A 71 15.48 -11.23 -3.07
N ARG A 72 16.08 -10.13 -3.54
CA ARG A 72 15.49 -9.28 -4.57
C ARG A 72 15.37 -10.01 -5.92
N GLU A 73 16.37 -10.78 -6.31
CA GLU A 73 16.30 -11.63 -7.51
C GLU A 73 15.20 -12.69 -7.37
N ALA A 74 15.11 -13.39 -6.23
CA ALA A 74 14.06 -14.37 -5.99
C ALA A 74 12.64 -13.76 -6.07
N VAL A 75 12.46 -12.52 -5.59
CA VAL A 75 11.18 -11.78 -5.73
C VAL A 75 10.90 -11.45 -7.19
N ALA A 76 11.89 -10.94 -7.93
CA ALA A 76 11.75 -10.63 -9.34
C ALA A 76 11.39 -11.87 -10.16
N ASP A 77 12.09 -12.99 -9.96
CA ASP A 77 11.81 -14.27 -10.61
C ASP A 77 10.40 -14.78 -10.32
N SER A 78 9.96 -14.66 -9.06
CA SER A 78 8.60 -15.04 -8.65
C SER A 78 7.53 -14.20 -9.36
N LEU A 79 7.74 -12.89 -9.49
CA LEU A 79 6.84 -12.00 -10.21
C LEU A 79 6.80 -12.33 -11.70
N ASN A 80 7.96 -12.50 -12.33
CA ASN A 80 8.06 -12.84 -13.74
C ASN A 80 7.36 -14.15 -14.06
N LYS A 81 7.55 -15.17 -13.23
CA LYS A 81 6.91 -16.49 -13.42
C LYS A 81 5.38 -16.43 -13.26
N ARG A 82 4.87 -15.60 -12.34
CA ARG A 82 3.42 -15.55 -12.05
C ARG A 82 2.65 -14.63 -12.98
N PHE A 83 3.28 -13.57 -13.47
CA PHE A 83 2.59 -12.48 -14.15
C PHE A 83 3.16 -12.15 -15.54
N ASP A 84 4.08 -12.98 -16.06
CA ASP A 84 4.73 -12.77 -17.37
C ASP A 84 5.35 -11.37 -17.47
N THR A 85 6.05 -10.95 -16.42
CA THR A 85 6.77 -9.68 -16.34
C THR A 85 8.26 -9.90 -16.58
N HIS A 86 9.04 -8.81 -16.64
CA HIS A 86 10.49 -8.83 -16.92
C HIS A 86 11.25 -8.00 -15.89
N PHE A 87 10.98 -8.22 -14.60
CA PHE A 87 11.70 -7.55 -13.52
C PHE A 87 13.08 -8.20 -13.29
N GLU A 88 14.02 -7.38 -12.86
CA GLU A 88 15.34 -7.78 -12.36
C GLU A 88 15.45 -7.38 -10.89
N GLY A 89 16.36 -7.95 -10.13
CA GLY A 89 16.60 -7.57 -8.73
C GLY A 89 16.80 -6.08 -8.51
N LYS A 90 17.36 -5.35 -9.50
CA LYS A 90 17.50 -3.88 -9.43
C LYS A 90 16.18 -3.11 -9.38
N ASN A 91 15.08 -3.73 -9.85
CA ASN A 91 13.73 -3.15 -9.81
C ASN A 91 13.03 -3.37 -8.46
N ILE A 92 13.62 -4.17 -7.58
CA ILE A 92 13.05 -4.53 -6.29
C ILE A 92 13.75 -3.77 -5.16
N VAL A 93 12.97 -3.19 -4.28
CA VAL A 93 13.43 -2.56 -3.03
C VAL A 93 12.68 -3.19 -1.86
N MET A 94 13.43 -3.76 -0.93
CA MET A 94 12.86 -4.35 0.28
C MET A 94 12.51 -3.25 1.28
N THR A 95 11.31 -3.32 1.85
CA THR A 95 10.80 -2.35 2.83
C THR A 95 10.16 -3.05 4.02
N VAL A 96 9.93 -2.31 5.10
CA VAL A 96 9.22 -2.82 6.29
C VAL A 96 7.72 -2.77 6.03
N GLY A 97 7.23 -3.76 5.29
CA GLY A 97 5.83 -3.86 4.86
C GLY A 97 5.41 -2.80 3.82
N ALA A 98 4.17 -2.90 3.35
CA ALA A 98 3.60 -1.98 2.38
C ALA A 98 3.57 -0.53 2.89
N ALA A 99 3.31 -0.32 4.18
CA ALA A 99 3.34 1.00 4.79
C ALA A 99 4.71 1.68 4.67
N GLY A 100 5.79 0.93 4.88
CA GLY A 100 7.16 1.41 4.65
C GLY A 100 7.38 1.75 3.18
N GLY A 101 6.96 0.88 2.27
CA GLY A 101 7.06 1.08 0.82
C GLY A 101 6.33 2.33 0.34
N LEU A 102 5.08 2.52 0.78
CA LEU A 102 4.28 3.69 0.43
C LEU A 102 4.91 5.01 0.94
N ASN A 103 5.43 5.02 2.18
CA ASN A 103 6.12 6.20 2.69
C ASN A 103 7.41 6.49 1.91
N VAL A 104 8.19 5.47 1.55
CA VAL A 104 9.43 5.65 0.77
C VAL A 104 9.12 6.22 -0.61
N ILE A 105 8.15 5.64 -1.34
CA ILE A 105 7.83 6.09 -2.69
C ILE A 105 7.21 7.48 -2.70
N LEU A 106 6.30 7.79 -1.77
CA LEU A 106 5.72 9.12 -1.65
C LEU A 106 6.80 10.16 -1.32
N LYS A 107 7.74 9.84 -0.40
CA LYS A 107 8.87 10.73 -0.12
C LYS A 107 9.73 11.00 -1.35
N ALA A 108 9.88 10.03 -2.23
CA ALA A 108 10.69 10.19 -3.45
C ALA A 108 9.95 10.97 -4.55
N LEU A 109 8.63 10.90 -4.60
CA LEU A 109 7.82 11.43 -5.71
C LEU A 109 7.27 12.83 -5.48
N ILE A 110 6.87 13.17 -4.23
CA ILE A 110 6.10 14.39 -3.97
C ILE A 110 6.90 15.48 -3.27
N ASN A 111 6.62 16.72 -3.65
CA ASN A 111 7.03 17.92 -2.95
C ASN A 111 5.85 18.50 -2.16
N PRO A 112 6.07 19.43 -1.21
CA PRO A 112 5.00 20.12 -0.52
C PRO A 112 3.98 20.74 -1.47
N GLY A 113 2.70 20.39 -1.29
CA GLY A 113 1.59 20.85 -2.11
C GLY A 113 1.32 20.03 -3.38
N ASP A 114 2.13 19.02 -3.68
CA ASP A 114 1.81 18.03 -4.73
C ASP A 114 0.62 17.17 -4.31
N GLU A 115 -0.14 16.71 -5.30
CA GLU A 115 -1.39 15.98 -5.10
C GLU A 115 -1.21 14.49 -5.34
N VAL A 116 -1.84 13.70 -4.46
CA VAL A 116 -1.95 12.23 -4.57
C VAL A 116 -3.44 11.89 -4.60
N ILE A 117 -3.89 11.18 -5.63
CA ILE A 117 -5.30 10.79 -5.78
C ILE A 117 -5.54 9.40 -5.20
N ALA A 118 -6.64 9.24 -4.46
CA ALA A 118 -7.15 7.95 -4.02
C ALA A 118 -8.68 7.86 -4.22
N PHE A 119 -9.18 6.64 -4.43
CA PHE A 119 -10.59 6.35 -4.70
C PHE A 119 -11.29 5.93 -3.40
N ALA A 120 -12.22 6.74 -2.91
CA ALA A 120 -12.96 6.43 -1.69
C ALA A 120 -14.02 5.31 -1.93
N PRO A 121 -14.24 4.41 -0.93
CA PRO A 121 -13.50 4.28 0.31
C PRO A 121 -12.09 3.69 0.07
N TYR A 122 -11.09 4.20 0.74
CA TYR A 122 -9.70 3.75 0.64
C TYR A 122 -9.12 3.46 2.04
N PHE A 123 -7.97 2.80 2.08
CA PHE A 123 -7.25 2.58 3.33
C PHE A 123 -6.82 3.92 3.96
N GLY A 124 -7.39 4.24 5.12
CA GLY A 124 -7.33 5.56 5.74
C GLY A 124 -5.94 6.13 5.95
N GLU A 125 -4.92 5.28 6.06
CA GLU A 125 -3.53 5.70 6.27
C GLU A 125 -2.90 6.38 5.04
N TYR A 126 -3.47 6.26 3.83
CA TYR A 126 -2.96 6.98 2.65
C TYR A 126 -2.95 8.49 2.87
N ARG A 127 -3.94 9.01 3.62
CA ARG A 127 -3.97 10.43 4.01
C ARG A 127 -2.79 10.78 4.89
N SER A 128 -2.49 9.95 5.89
CA SER A 128 -1.37 10.16 6.81
C SER A 128 -0.04 10.10 6.06
N TYR A 129 0.12 9.09 5.18
CA TYR A 129 1.35 8.93 4.40
C TYR A 129 1.60 10.12 3.46
N THR A 130 0.56 10.63 2.80
CA THR A 130 0.66 11.81 1.94
C THR A 130 0.98 13.07 2.76
N ASN A 131 0.30 13.26 3.88
CA ASN A 131 0.50 14.42 4.75
C ASN A 131 1.88 14.43 5.41
N ASN A 132 2.53 13.28 5.62
CA ASN A 132 3.88 13.19 6.18
C ASN A 132 4.91 13.99 5.36
N TYR A 133 4.62 14.25 4.11
CA TYR A 133 5.50 14.97 3.17
C TYR A 133 4.86 16.24 2.63
N ASP A 134 3.92 16.81 3.38
CA ASP A 134 3.19 18.04 3.03
C ASP A 134 2.45 17.94 1.68
N GLY A 135 2.14 16.74 1.23
CA GLY A 135 1.31 16.48 0.06
C GLY A 135 -0.18 16.63 0.38
N VAL A 136 -0.98 16.72 -0.66
CA VAL A 136 -2.45 16.85 -0.57
C VAL A 136 -3.11 15.58 -1.09
N LEU A 137 -3.85 14.86 -0.24
CA LEU A 137 -4.65 13.74 -0.70
C LEU A 137 -5.96 14.24 -1.33
N VAL A 138 -6.11 14.00 -2.62
CA VAL A 138 -7.32 14.31 -3.41
C VAL A 138 -8.18 13.05 -3.48
N GLU A 139 -9.39 13.14 -2.93
CA GLU A 139 -10.32 12.01 -2.89
C GLU A 139 -11.25 12.02 -4.11
N ILE A 140 -11.39 10.87 -4.76
CA ILE A 140 -12.49 10.62 -5.69
C ILE A 140 -13.65 10.05 -4.88
N SER A 141 -14.83 10.64 -5.02
CA SER A 141 -16.04 10.27 -4.27
C SER A 141 -16.40 8.79 -4.47
N PRO A 142 -16.91 8.10 -3.44
CA PRO A 142 -17.27 6.70 -3.57
C PRO A 142 -18.44 6.51 -4.56
N ASN A 143 -18.34 5.50 -5.38
CA ASN A 143 -19.48 4.94 -6.10
C ASN A 143 -20.09 3.86 -5.21
N THR A 144 -21.24 4.16 -4.60
CA THR A 144 -21.88 3.28 -3.63
C THR A 144 -22.71 2.15 -4.27
N VAL A 145 -22.76 2.08 -5.60
CA VAL A 145 -23.50 1.03 -6.32
C VAL A 145 -22.64 -0.23 -6.44
N ASP A 146 -21.40 -0.07 -6.91
CA ASP A 146 -20.50 -1.19 -7.22
C ASP A 146 -19.05 -0.95 -6.74
N PHE A 147 -18.78 0.20 -6.13
CA PHE A 147 -17.46 0.64 -5.67
C PHE A 147 -16.36 0.65 -6.75
N GLN A 148 -16.73 0.66 -8.04
CA GLN A 148 -15.79 0.95 -9.10
C GLN A 148 -15.40 2.44 -9.08
N PRO A 149 -14.17 2.82 -9.48
CA PRO A 149 -13.75 4.20 -9.57
C PRO A 149 -14.67 5.07 -10.43
N LYS A 150 -15.03 6.26 -9.95
CA LYS A 150 -15.76 7.28 -10.75
C LYS A 150 -14.76 7.97 -11.69
N LEU A 151 -14.62 7.45 -12.89
CA LEU A 151 -13.61 7.89 -13.85
C LEU A 151 -13.83 9.33 -14.33
N ASP A 152 -15.08 9.78 -14.47
CA ASP A 152 -15.38 11.16 -14.87
C ASP A 152 -14.92 12.17 -13.81
N GLU A 153 -15.17 11.87 -12.53
CA GLU A 153 -14.67 12.70 -11.43
C GLU A 153 -13.15 12.63 -11.30
N PHE A 154 -12.58 11.45 -11.53
CA PHE A 154 -11.13 11.26 -11.54
C PHE A 154 -10.47 12.15 -12.59
N GLU A 155 -10.96 12.13 -13.83
CA GLU A 155 -10.42 12.95 -14.92
C GLU A 155 -10.47 14.45 -14.58
N GLN A 156 -11.58 14.91 -13.99
CA GLN A 156 -11.77 16.31 -13.61
C GLN A 156 -10.87 16.77 -12.47
N LYS A 157 -10.49 15.86 -11.57
CA LYS A 157 -9.68 16.18 -10.38
C LYS A 157 -8.17 16.07 -10.61
N ILE A 158 -7.73 15.57 -11.76
CA ILE A 158 -6.31 15.60 -12.10
C ILE A 158 -5.90 17.03 -12.46
N THR A 159 -4.83 17.51 -11.83
CA THR A 159 -4.25 18.84 -12.05
C THR A 159 -2.78 18.75 -12.41
N PRO A 160 -2.13 19.85 -12.84
CA PRO A 160 -0.66 19.86 -13.01
C PRO A 160 0.15 19.54 -11.74
N LYS A 161 -0.48 19.54 -10.56
CA LYS A 161 0.13 19.16 -9.29
C LYS A 161 -0.03 17.68 -8.95
N THR A 162 -0.85 16.94 -9.69
CA THR A 162 -1.05 15.51 -9.46
C THR A 162 0.23 14.75 -9.80
N LYS A 163 0.80 14.06 -8.81
CA LYS A 163 2.05 13.28 -8.95
C LYS A 163 1.84 11.79 -8.87
N ALA A 164 0.82 11.35 -8.13
CA ALA A 164 0.55 9.94 -8.00
C ALA A 164 -0.94 9.64 -7.90
N VAL A 165 -1.30 8.45 -8.32
CA VAL A 165 -2.62 7.84 -8.13
C VAL A 165 -2.43 6.52 -7.42
N ILE A 166 -3.09 6.32 -6.28
CA ILE A 166 -3.05 5.07 -5.52
C ILE A 166 -4.28 4.24 -5.87
N VAL A 167 -4.05 3.02 -6.34
CA VAL A 167 -5.07 1.97 -6.48
C VAL A 167 -4.77 0.85 -5.51
N ASN A 168 -5.81 0.30 -4.89
CA ASN A 168 -5.73 -0.85 -4.00
C ASN A 168 -6.69 -1.91 -4.53
N ASN A 169 -6.17 -3.03 -5.01
CA ASN A 169 -6.95 -4.00 -5.76
C ASN A 169 -6.50 -5.45 -5.48
N PRO A 170 -7.30 -6.29 -4.79
CA PRO A 170 -8.63 -6.02 -4.23
C PRO A 170 -8.65 -4.89 -3.21
N ASN A 171 -9.70 -4.06 -3.22
CA ASN A 171 -9.73 -2.84 -2.43
C ASN A 171 -9.95 -3.09 -0.93
N ASN A 172 -9.16 -2.46 -0.09
CA ASN A 172 -9.43 -2.31 1.33
C ASN A 172 -10.04 -0.90 1.56
N PRO A 173 -11.30 -0.76 2.08
CA PRO A 173 -12.06 -1.77 2.85
C PRO A 173 -13.16 -2.52 2.08
N THR A 174 -13.44 -2.21 0.82
CA THR A 174 -14.66 -2.70 0.14
C THR A 174 -14.58 -4.18 -0.30
N GLY A 175 -13.37 -4.71 -0.48
CA GLY A 175 -13.15 -6.05 -1.04
C GLY A 175 -13.40 -6.15 -2.56
N VAL A 176 -13.76 -5.05 -3.21
CA VAL A 176 -14.07 -5.03 -4.64
C VAL A 176 -12.79 -5.12 -5.48
N VAL A 177 -12.89 -5.87 -6.56
CA VAL A 177 -11.85 -5.93 -7.60
C VAL A 177 -12.25 -4.97 -8.73
N TYR A 178 -11.36 -4.05 -9.06
CA TYR A 178 -11.56 -3.19 -10.22
C TYR A 178 -11.45 -3.99 -11.51
N SER A 179 -12.40 -3.77 -12.42
CA SER A 179 -12.41 -4.49 -13.69
C SER A 179 -11.19 -4.12 -14.56
N GLU A 180 -10.80 -5.03 -15.45
CA GLU A 180 -9.75 -4.75 -16.45
C GLU A 180 -10.07 -3.52 -17.28
N GLU A 181 -11.35 -3.37 -17.66
CA GLU A 181 -11.84 -2.21 -18.41
C GLU A 181 -11.66 -0.91 -17.60
N THR A 182 -11.98 -0.93 -16.29
CA THR A 182 -11.79 0.21 -15.40
C THR A 182 -10.31 0.60 -15.30
N ILE A 183 -9.41 -0.37 -15.12
CA ILE A 183 -7.97 -0.11 -15.04
C ILE A 183 -7.42 0.45 -16.36
N LYS A 184 -7.84 -0.09 -17.51
CA LYS A 184 -7.44 0.43 -18.83
C LYS A 184 -7.91 1.87 -19.06
N LYS A 185 -9.15 2.19 -18.70
CA LYS A 185 -9.68 3.55 -18.79
C LYS A 185 -8.93 4.52 -17.86
N LEU A 186 -8.65 4.09 -16.62
CA LEU A 186 -7.86 4.88 -15.68
C LEU A 186 -6.48 5.20 -16.24
N ALA A 187 -5.79 4.20 -16.79
CA ALA A 187 -4.48 4.40 -17.41
C ALA A 187 -4.54 5.35 -18.61
N ALA A 188 -5.56 5.23 -19.47
CA ALA A 188 -5.75 6.11 -20.61
C ALA A 188 -6.01 7.57 -20.22
N ILE A 189 -6.80 7.79 -19.15
CA ILE A 189 -7.04 9.14 -18.59
C ILE A 189 -5.71 9.72 -18.06
N MET A 190 -4.95 8.94 -17.30
CA MET A 190 -3.65 9.38 -16.79
C MET A 190 -2.72 9.77 -17.95
N GLU A 191 -2.62 8.94 -18.97
CA GLU A 191 -1.78 9.21 -20.15
C GLU A 191 -2.18 10.49 -20.89
N ALA A 192 -3.49 10.71 -21.06
CA ALA A 192 -4.01 11.93 -21.69
C ALA A 192 -3.65 13.18 -20.86
N LYS A 193 -3.83 13.12 -19.54
CA LYS A 193 -3.53 14.24 -18.63
C LYS A 193 -2.02 14.52 -18.50
N GLN A 194 -1.19 13.51 -18.52
CA GLN A 194 0.26 13.68 -18.59
C GLN A 194 0.69 14.44 -19.85
N LYS A 195 0.09 14.12 -21.00
CA LYS A 195 0.34 14.84 -22.26
C LYS A 195 -0.19 16.27 -22.21
N GLU A 196 -1.40 16.47 -21.65
CA GLU A 196 -2.02 17.79 -21.51
C GLU A 196 -1.20 18.75 -20.66
N PHE A 197 -0.68 18.27 -19.51
CA PHE A 197 0.02 19.11 -18.54
C PHE A 197 1.55 19.09 -18.69
N GLY A 198 2.12 18.17 -19.48
CA GLY A 198 3.56 17.99 -19.59
C GLY A 198 4.20 17.52 -18.26
N THR A 199 3.47 16.74 -17.47
CA THR A 199 3.90 16.22 -16.15
C THR A 199 3.80 14.71 -16.09
N ASP A 200 4.61 14.07 -15.26
CA ASP A 200 4.50 12.64 -14.99
C ASP A 200 3.55 12.36 -13.82
N ILE A 201 2.68 11.37 -13.99
CA ILE A 201 1.77 10.86 -12.96
C ILE A 201 2.05 9.37 -12.75
N VAL A 202 2.47 9.01 -11.54
CA VAL A 202 2.84 7.63 -11.21
C VAL A 202 1.62 6.86 -10.69
N LEU A 203 1.34 5.67 -11.24
CA LEU A 203 0.38 4.75 -10.68
C LEU A 203 1.04 3.90 -9.61
N ILE A 204 0.55 3.96 -8.38
CA ILE A 204 0.96 3.14 -7.25
C ILE A 204 -0.11 2.08 -7.04
N SER A 205 0.27 0.82 -7.15
CA SER A 205 -0.61 -0.33 -6.85
C SER A 205 -0.22 -0.90 -5.49
N ASP A 206 -1.15 -0.82 -4.51
CA ASP A 206 -1.01 -1.35 -3.15
C ASP A 206 -1.71 -2.70 -3.01
#